data_e15ad975b414c0e8e8dceac79c668e84
#
_entry.id   e15ad975b414c0e8e8dceac79c668e84
#
_cell.length_a   1.000
_cell.length_b   1.000
_cell.length_c   1.000
_cell.angle_alpha   90.00
_cell.angle_beta   90.00
_cell.angle_gamma   90.00
#
_symmetry.space_group_name_H-M   'P 1'
#
loop_
_entity.id
_entity.type
_entity.pdbx_description
1 polymer ?
#
loop_
_entity_poly.entity_id
_entity_poly.type
_entity_poly.pdbx_seq_one_letter_code
_entity_poly.pdbx_strand_id
1 'polypeptide(L)'
;MQSKLLYYIVPILQIITITFIDNPWIILWSIYVIIPLLDEILAYDFYNPKQTKELEDDMFYKIPLYLVIVLDWCLMFTVLNHLTQNDVSLFDTIGLISIWGGLSSNNFTVGHELLHKDTLLDKFLGTYTLVKSLYCHYNIEHVFTHHRYVGTPLDAVSAEKGQSLHSFIPKAIVVQWKEAWKQKDKMQRYTILNILMCLFIYKIYSIKGFILFLIQVYQSIAYLEASNYIEHYGLRRKLLENNQYEQISDHHSWNAPHRITNHLLFKLQRHSDHHKYPSKPYQILEIDPNSPILPCGYLVSIMIAQFPIVWMNLMDPLITGYKSKQLYEESRKKVRKFLVQFAIFASCLMIYSLYD
;
A
#
# COMPACT_ATOMS: atom_id res chain seq x y z
N MET A 1 -19.23 -3.21 17.41
CA MET A 1 -19.68 -2.29 16.35
C MET A 1 -18.40 -1.74 15.67
N GLN A 2 -18.15 -2.10 14.42
CA GLN A 2 -17.02 -1.50 13.69
C GLN A 2 -17.27 0.00 13.56
N SER A 3 -16.29 0.82 13.90
CA SER A 3 -16.40 2.25 13.65
C SER A 3 -16.21 2.51 12.15
N LYS A 4 -17.33 2.69 11.43
CA LYS A 4 -17.34 3.07 10.01
C LYS A 4 -16.46 4.31 9.74
N LEU A 5 -16.30 5.17 10.76
CA LEU A 5 -15.50 6.40 10.68
C LEU A 5 -14.00 6.15 10.47
N LEU A 6 -13.47 4.99 10.85
CA LEU A 6 -12.05 4.70 10.66
C LEU A 6 -11.63 4.65 9.17
N TYR A 7 -12.56 4.42 8.25
CA TYR A 7 -12.26 4.48 6.80
C TYR A 7 -12.01 5.90 6.27
N TYR A 8 -12.27 6.93 7.09
CA TYR A 8 -11.98 8.33 6.76
C TYR A 8 -10.58 8.78 7.22
N ILE A 9 -9.77 7.89 7.81
CA ILE A 9 -8.41 8.24 8.29
C ILE A 9 -7.56 8.82 7.15
N VAL A 10 -7.55 8.20 5.96
CA VAL A 10 -6.74 8.70 4.82
C VAL A 10 -7.18 10.07 4.36
N PRO A 11 -8.48 10.33 4.06
CA PRO A 11 -8.97 11.68 3.77
C PRO A 11 -8.59 12.71 4.86
N ILE A 12 -8.71 12.33 6.13
CA ILE A 12 -8.34 13.22 7.25
C ILE A 12 -6.84 13.53 7.24
N LEU A 13 -5.98 12.53 7.04
CA LEU A 13 -4.54 12.74 6.97
C LEU A 13 -4.15 13.62 5.77
N GLN A 14 -4.83 13.47 4.62
CA GLN A 14 -4.63 14.34 3.46
C GLN A 14 -5.01 15.80 3.79
N ILE A 15 -6.15 16.03 4.45
CA ILE A 15 -6.58 17.37 4.88
C ILE A 15 -5.58 17.96 5.87
N ILE A 16 -5.15 17.19 6.87
CA ILE A 16 -4.14 17.62 7.85
C ILE A 16 -2.85 18.03 7.13
N THR A 17 -2.37 17.23 6.17
CA THR A 17 -1.15 17.53 5.41
C THR A 17 -1.28 18.81 4.60
N ILE A 18 -2.42 19.02 3.94
CA ILE A 18 -2.70 20.25 3.18
C ILE A 18 -2.73 21.48 4.10
N THR A 19 -3.32 21.33 5.29
CA THR A 19 -3.51 22.44 6.23
C THR A 19 -2.22 22.81 6.98
N PHE A 20 -1.41 21.82 7.32
CA PHE A 20 -0.19 21.97 8.12
C PHE A 20 1.08 21.67 7.31
N ILE A 21 1.11 22.14 6.05
CA ILE A 21 2.17 21.82 5.09
C ILE A 21 3.56 22.27 5.54
N ASP A 22 3.65 23.32 6.37
CA ASP A 22 4.89 23.86 6.91
C ASP A 22 5.47 23.00 8.05
N ASN A 23 4.79 21.92 8.46
CA ASN A 23 5.22 21.07 9.56
C ASN A 23 5.29 19.59 9.18
N PRO A 24 6.04 19.20 8.13
CA PRO A 24 6.01 17.85 7.59
C PRO A 24 6.45 16.78 8.59
N TRP A 25 7.41 17.08 9.44
CA TRP A 25 7.98 16.10 10.37
C TRP A 25 7.03 15.70 11.51
N ILE A 26 6.16 16.61 11.95
CA ILE A 26 5.11 16.30 12.93
C ILE A 26 4.11 15.32 12.32
N ILE A 27 3.76 15.52 11.04
CA ILE A 27 2.83 14.64 10.32
C ILE A 27 3.47 13.26 10.09
N LEU A 28 4.71 13.23 9.63
CA LEU A 28 5.47 11.97 9.49
C LEU A 28 5.58 11.21 10.81
N TRP A 29 5.92 11.90 11.88
CA TRP A 29 5.99 11.32 13.21
C TRP A 29 4.63 10.72 13.61
N SER A 30 3.53 11.43 13.35
CA SER A 30 2.19 10.92 13.64
C SER A 30 1.87 9.66 12.83
N ILE A 31 2.22 9.60 11.55
CA ILE A 31 1.96 8.45 10.69
C ILE A 31 2.86 7.25 11.09
N TYR A 32 4.16 7.47 11.29
CA TYR A 32 5.13 6.37 11.45
C TYR A 32 5.41 5.98 12.91
N VAL A 33 4.92 6.76 13.89
CA VAL A 33 5.04 6.45 15.32
C VAL A 33 3.67 6.22 15.96
N ILE A 34 2.75 7.20 15.86
CA ILE A 34 1.46 7.09 16.55
C ILE A 34 0.60 5.96 15.97
N ILE A 35 0.47 5.87 14.65
CA ILE A 35 -0.35 4.82 14.03
C ILE A 35 0.16 3.42 14.36
N PRO A 36 1.46 3.08 14.21
CA PRO A 36 2.00 1.81 14.65
C PRO A 36 1.80 1.49 16.14
N LEU A 37 1.97 2.48 17.01
CA LEU A 37 1.74 2.30 18.45
C LEU A 37 0.27 2.00 18.75
N LEU A 38 -0.66 2.68 18.09
CA LEU A 38 -2.08 2.40 18.22
C LEU A 38 -2.43 0.99 17.74
N ASP A 39 -1.83 0.51 16.65
CA ASP A 39 -2.03 -0.86 16.17
C ASP A 39 -1.51 -1.92 17.17
N GLU A 40 -0.42 -1.63 17.90
CA GLU A 40 0.10 -2.54 18.93
C GLU A 40 -0.74 -2.53 20.23
N ILE A 41 -1.38 -1.41 20.56
CA ILE A 41 -2.19 -1.26 21.79
C ILE A 41 -3.62 -1.78 21.57
N LEU A 42 -4.19 -1.53 20.39
CA LEU A 42 -5.55 -1.91 20.08
C LEU A 42 -5.63 -3.40 19.71
N ALA A 43 -6.74 -4.03 20.10
CA ALA A 43 -6.98 -5.43 19.75
C ALA A 43 -7.12 -5.62 18.22
N TYR A 44 -6.72 -6.79 17.73
CA TYR A 44 -6.89 -7.18 16.34
C TYR A 44 -8.36 -7.17 15.91
N ASP A 45 -8.61 -6.85 14.66
CA ASP A 45 -9.92 -6.86 14.04
C ASP A 45 -10.16 -8.19 13.30
N PHE A 46 -10.65 -9.20 14.01
CA PHE A 46 -11.10 -10.48 13.43
C PHE A 46 -12.61 -10.50 13.15
N TYR A 47 -13.28 -9.34 13.19
CA TYR A 47 -14.70 -9.28 12.92
C TYR A 47 -15.01 -9.50 11.45
N ASN A 48 -15.77 -10.55 11.14
CA ASN A 48 -16.31 -10.85 9.82
C ASN A 48 -17.78 -10.44 9.74
N PRO A 49 -18.19 -9.61 8.75
CA PRO A 49 -19.56 -9.13 8.65
C PRO A 49 -20.55 -10.27 8.36
N LYS A 50 -21.70 -10.26 9.02
CA LYS A 50 -22.77 -11.25 8.80
C LYS A 50 -23.82 -10.82 7.75
N GLN A 51 -24.07 -9.50 7.64
CA GLN A 51 -25.06 -8.91 6.71
C GLN A 51 -24.31 -8.25 5.55
N THR A 52 -23.87 -9.05 4.58
CA THR A 52 -23.01 -8.57 3.49
C THR A 52 -23.77 -7.71 2.48
N LYS A 53 -25.00 -8.09 2.09
CA LYS A 53 -25.79 -7.35 1.08
C LYS A 53 -26.07 -5.90 1.43
N GLU A 54 -26.41 -5.62 2.69
CA GLU A 54 -26.68 -4.25 3.15
C GLU A 54 -25.41 -3.38 3.15
N LEU A 55 -24.24 -4.00 3.35
CA LEU A 55 -22.97 -3.31 3.39
C LEU A 55 -22.40 -3.09 1.98
N GLU A 56 -22.67 -3.98 1.04
CA GLU A 56 -22.13 -3.90 -0.33
C GLU A 56 -22.52 -2.59 -1.04
N ASP A 57 -23.80 -2.18 -0.87
CA ASP A 57 -24.35 -1.00 -1.53
C ASP A 57 -24.34 0.27 -0.68
N ASP A 58 -23.83 0.19 0.56
CA ASP A 58 -23.82 1.34 1.47
C ASP A 58 -22.81 2.38 0.99
N MET A 59 -23.35 3.52 0.51
CA MET A 59 -22.56 4.66 0.03
C MET A 59 -21.56 5.20 1.05
N PHE A 60 -21.78 4.96 2.34
CA PHE A 60 -20.85 5.36 3.39
C PHE A 60 -19.44 4.77 3.18
N TYR A 61 -19.33 3.59 2.57
CA TYR A 61 -18.06 2.97 2.23
C TYR A 61 -17.49 3.41 0.87
N LYS A 62 -18.31 3.95 -0.04
CA LYS A 62 -17.82 4.50 -1.32
C LYS A 62 -17.28 5.92 -1.18
N ILE A 63 -17.90 6.74 -0.34
CA ILE A 63 -17.51 8.15 -0.14
C ILE A 63 -16.03 8.31 0.21
N PRO A 64 -15.42 7.58 1.17
CA PRO A 64 -14.01 7.76 1.50
C PRO A 64 -13.08 7.44 0.33
N LEU A 65 -13.42 6.47 -0.55
CA LEU A 65 -12.65 6.18 -1.75
C LEU A 65 -12.61 7.40 -2.70
N TYR A 66 -13.76 8.03 -2.94
CA TYR A 66 -13.86 9.21 -3.80
C TYR A 66 -13.16 10.42 -3.18
N LEU A 67 -13.28 10.59 -1.85
CA LEU A 67 -12.58 11.67 -1.14
C LEU A 67 -11.06 11.52 -1.24
N VAL A 68 -10.52 10.31 -1.10
CA VAL A 68 -9.08 10.07 -1.28
C VAL A 68 -8.61 10.56 -2.63
N ILE A 69 -9.36 10.29 -3.71
CA ILE A 69 -8.98 10.72 -5.06
C ILE A 69 -8.93 12.24 -5.16
N VAL A 70 -9.99 12.92 -4.74
CA VAL A 70 -10.08 14.39 -4.84
C VAL A 70 -9.01 15.05 -3.99
N LEU A 71 -8.87 14.62 -2.74
CA LEU A 71 -7.92 15.20 -1.79
C LEU A 71 -6.46 14.90 -2.19
N ASP A 72 -6.18 13.78 -2.85
CA ASP A 72 -4.85 13.47 -3.33
C ASP A 72 -4.43 14.38 -4.50
N TRP A 73 -5.36 14.78 -5.37
CA TRP A 73 -5.10 15.82 -6.36
C TRP A 73 -4.87 17.19 -5.70
N CYS A 74 -5.69 17.57 -4.72
CA CYS A 74 -5.46 18.77 -3.93
C CYS A 74 -4.09 18.76 -3.26
N LEU A 75 -3.72 17.64 -2.64
CA LEU A 75 -2.42 17.47 -2.00
C LEU A 75 -1.26 17.62 -2.99
N MET A 76 -1.36 17.01 -4.18
CA MET A 76 -0.37 17.16 -5.23
C MET A 76 -0.15 18.63 -5.62
N PHE A 77 -1.24 19.35 -5.92
CA PHE A 77 -1.13 20.75 -6.30
C PHE A 77 -0.59 21.62 -5.16
N THR A 78 -1.05 21.37 -3.94
CA THR A 78 -0.59 22.13 -2.76
C THR A 78 0.90 21.91 -2.52
N VAL A 79 1.38 20.63 -2.52
CA VAL A 79 2.80 20.34 -2.30
C VAL A 79 3.67 20.89 -3.43
N LEU A 80 3.26 20.71 -4.69
CA LEU A 80 4.02 21.24 -5.82
C LEU A 80 4.07 22.77 -5.82
N ASN A 81 2.95 23.45 -5.54
CA ASN A 81 2.96 24.90 -5.40
C ASN A 81 3.89 25.34 -4.27
N HIS A 82 3.77 24.73 -3.10
CA HIS A 82 4.60 25.07 -1.95
C HIS A 82 6.10 24.91 -2.24
N LEU A 83 6.50 23.76 -2.79
CA LEU A 83 7.91 23.45 -3.07
C LEU A 83 8.49 24.21 -4.27
N THR A 84 7.66 24.71 -5.20
CA THR A 84 8.16 25.43 -6.37
C THR A 84 8.13 26.95 -6.20
N GLN A 85 7.25 27.49 -5.34
CA GLN A 85 7.06 28.94 -5.16
C GLN A 85 7.71 29.50 -3.89
N ASN A 86 8.08 28.63 -2.93
CA ASN A 86 8.72 29.04 -1.69
C ASN A 86 10.15 28.51 -1.62
N ASP A 87 10.96 29.13 -0.77
CA ASP A 87 12.30 28.66 -0.42
C ASP A 87 12.17 27.69 0.76
N VAL A 88 11.95 26.41 0.43
CA VAL A 88 11.78 25.33 1.41
C VAL A 88 13.11 24.60 1.60
N SER A 89 13.48 24.33 2.84
CA SER A 89 14.72 23.60 3.17
C SER A 89 14.74 22.21 2.48
N LEU A 90 15.93 21.69 2.20
CA LEU A 90 16.05 20.33 1.66
C LEU A 90 15.46 19.30 2.64
N PHE A 91 15.62 19.53 3.94
CA PHE A 91 15.10 18.67 4.99
C PHE A 91 13.56 18.61 4.93
N ASP A 92 12.88 19.75 4.89
CA ASP A 92 11.41 19.78 4.79
C ASP A 92 10.89 19.31 3.43
N THR A 93 11.66 19.56 2.36
CA THR A 93 11.36 19.00 1.03
C THR A 93 11.32 17.47 1.09
N ILE A 94 12.30 16.84 1.74
CA ILE A 94 12.32 15.37 1.95
C ILE A 94 11.11 14.94 2.77
N GLY A 95 10.79 15.66 3.85
CA GLY A 95 9.62 15.41 4.68
C GLY A 95 8.31 15.44 3.87
N LEU A 96 8.08 16.52 3.12
CA LEU A 96 6.88 16.70 2.30
C LEU A 96 6.74 15.62 1.21
N ILE A 97 7.82 15.33 0.49
CA ILE A 97 7.80 14.28 -0.54
C ILE A 97 7.50 12.91 0.10
N SER A 98 8.05 12.64 1.29
CA SER A 98 7.81 11.38 2.01
C SER A 98 6.35 11.21 2.42
N ILE A 99 5.70 12.27 2.94
CA ILE A 99 4.28 12.26 3.27
C ILE A 99 3.44 12.09 2.00
N TRP A 100 3.71 12.92 0.99
CA TRP A 100 2.93 12.90 -0.23
C TRP A 100 3.04 11.56 -0.94
N GLY A 101 4.24 10.97 -1.05
CA GLY A 101 4.43 9.64 -1.63
C GLY A 101 3.71 8.54 -0.84
N GLY A 102 3.79 8.59 0.51
CA GLY A 102 3.11 7.64 1.39
C GLY A 102 1.59 7.75 1.31
N LEU A 103 1.01 8.95 1.36
CA LEU A 103 -0.44 9.14 1.23
C LEU A 103 -0.95 8.81 -0.17
N SER A 104 -0.22 9.20 -1.22
CA SER A 104 -0.57 8.89 -2.60
C SER A 104 -0.46 7.40 -2.95
N SER A 105 0.27 6.60 -2.18
CA SER A 105 0.28 5.15 -2.37
C SER A 105 -1.11 4.52 -2.14
N ASN A 106 -1.98 5.16 -1.35
CA ASN A 106 -3.38 4.75 -1.21
C ASN A 106 -4.18 4.83 -2.51
N ASN A 107 -3.71 5.58 -3.53
CA ASN A 107 -4.33 5.55 -4.86
C ASN A 107 -4.32 4.16 -5.49
N PHE A 108 -3.30 3.35 -5.20
CA PHE A 108 -3.28 1.96 -5.68
C PHE A 108 -4.35 1.13 -4.98
N THR A 109 -4.51 1.27 -3.66
CA THR A 109 -5.57 0.58 -2.90
C THR A 109 -6.96 1.02 -3.37
N VAL A 110 -7.19 2.32 -3.54
CA VAL A 110 -8.45 2.89 -4.00
C VAL A 110 -8.71 2.53 -5.46
N GLY A 111 -7.69 2.69 -6.33
CA GLY A 111 -7.79 2.33 -7.74
C GLY A 111 -8.10 0.86 -7.94
N HIS A 112 -7.42 -0.01 -7.20
CA HIS A 112 -7.65 -1.44 -7.16
C HIS A 112 -9.11 -1.77 -6.81
N GLU A 113 -9.64 -1.25 -5.70
CA GLU A 113 -11.01 -1.47 -5.27
C GLU A 113 -12.04 -0.99 -6.32
N LEU A 114 -11.81 0.19 -6.92
CA LEU A 114 -12.72 0.76 -7.92
C LEU A 114 -12.68 0.01 -9.27
N LEU A 115 -11.52 -0.53 -9.66
CA LEU A 115 -11.38 -1.30 -10.90
C LEU A 115 -12.13 -2.65 -10.85
N HIS A 116 -12.38 -3.19 -9.66
CA HIS A 116 -13.19 -4.39 -9.47
C HIS A 116 -14.70 -4.11 -9.44
N LYS A 117 -15.14 -2.83 -9.45
CA LYS A 117 -16.57 -2.47 -9.53
C LYS A 117 -17.08 -2.49 -10.98
N ASP A 118 -18.39 -2.65 -11.14
CA ASP A 118 -19.02 -2.73 -12.46
C ASP A 118 -19.40 -1.38 -13.06
N THR A 119 -19.50 -0.32 -12.27
CA THR A 119 -19.94 0.98 -12.77
C THR A 119 -18.88 1.65 -13.63
N LEU A 120 -19.31 2.37 -14.68
CA LEU A 120 -18.39 3.14 -15.54
C LEU A 120 -17.65 4.23 -14.77
N LEU A 121 -18.33 4.86 -13.80
CA LEU A 121 -17.72 5.90 -12.96
C LEU A 121 -16.58 5.32 -12.12
N ASP A 122 -16.80 4.20 -11.44
CA ASP A 122 -15.79 3.56 -10.60
C ASP A 122 -14.56 3.16 -11.44
N LYS A 123 -14.78 2.53 -12.60
CA LYS A 123 -13.70 2.15 -13.52
C LYS A 123 -12.92 3.36 -14.05
N PHE A 124 -13.63 4.47 -14.36
CA PHE A 124 -13.00 5.72 -14.78
C PHE A 124 -12.14 6.30 -13.65
N LEU A 125 -12.70 6.43 -12.44
CA LEU A 125 -11.99 6.97 -11.29
C LEU A 125 -10.79 6.09 -10.89
N GLY A 126 -10.96 4.76 -10.89
CA GLY A 126 -9.87 3.82 -10.64
C GLY A 126 -8.72 3.97 -11.66
N THR A 127 -9.04 4.12 -12.95
CA THR A 127 -8.02 4.37 -13.98
C THR A 127 -7.36 5.74 -13.78
N TYR A 128 -8.13 6.77 -13.41
CA TYR A 128 -7.65 8.13 -13.21
C TYR A 128 -6.63 8.25 -12.06
N THR A 129 -6.81 7.48 -10.98
CA THR A 129 -5.82 7.39 -9.90
C THR A 129 -4.49 6.82 -10.39
N LEU A 130 -4.54 5.81 -11.25
CA LEU A 130 -3.35 5.17 -11.81
C LEU A 130 -2.62 6.05 -12.84
N VAL A 131 -3.34 6.91 -13.57
CA VAL A 131 -2.72 7.93 -14.46
C VAL A 131 -1.86 8.89 -13.65
N LYS A 132 -2.38 9.41 -12.52
CA LYS A 132 -1.62 10.29 -11.63
C LYS A 132 -0.33 9.63 -11.12
N SER A 133 -0.40 8.34 -10.86
CA SER A 133 0.74 7.55 -10.39
C SER A 133 1.66 7.06 -11.52
N LEU A 134 1.39 7.42 -12.79
CA LEU A 134 2.09 6.93 -13.99
C LEU A 134 2.18 5.39 -14.08
N TYR A 135 1.26 4.67 -13.43
CA TYR A 135 1.31 3.22 -13.26
C TYR A 135 0.03 2.53 -13.77
N CYS A 136 -0.54 3.02 -14.87
CA CYS A 136 -1.81 2.52 -15.43
C CYS A 136 -1.77 1.03 -15.80
N HIS A 137 -0.59 0.49 -16.11
CA HIS A 137 -0.43 -0.92 -16.47
C HIS A 137 -0.72 -1.87 -15.30
N TYR A 138 -0.72 -1.39 -14.07
CA TYR A 138 -1.20 -2.13 -12.90
C TYR A 138 -2.61 -2.72 -13.11
N ASN A 139 -3.51 -1.98 -13.79
CA ASN A 139 -4.85 -2.50 -14.14
C ASN A 139 -4.82 -3.75 -15.03
N ILE A 140 -3.79 -3.91 -15.86
CA ILE A 140 -3.61 -5.09 -16.71
C ILE A 140 -2.99 -6.22 -15.90
N GLU A 141 -1.85 -5.90 -15.29
CA GLU A 141 -1.02 -6.89 -14.64
C GLU A 141 -1.73 -7.51 -13.43
N HIS A 142 -2.29 -6.68 -12.58
CA HIS A 142 -2.96 -7.11 -11.37
C HIS A 142 -4.10 -8.11 -11.64
N VAL A 143 -4.97 -7.80 -12.60
CA VAL A 143 -6.15 -8.63 -12.91
C VAL A 143 -5.79 -9.89 -13.71
N PHE A 144 -4.92 -9.76 -14.73
CA PHE A 144 -4.67 -10.84 -15.69
C PHE A 144 -3.47 -11.73 -15.35
N THR A 145 -2.55 -11.24 -14.53
CA THR A 145 -1.32 -11.95 -14.17
C THR A 145 -1.30 -12.28 -12.69
N HIS A 146 -1.29 -11.27 -11.81
CA HIS A 146 -1.12 -11.45 -10.37
C HIS A 146 -2.23 -12.33 -9.75
N HIS A 147 -3.51 -11.98 -9.89
CA HIS A 147 -4.60 -12.80 -9.34
C HIS A 147 -4.59 -14.24 -9.83
N ARG A 148 -4.14 -14.47 -11.04
CA ARG A 148 -4.08 -15.82 -11.62
C ARG A 148 -2.91 -16.64 -11.09
N TYR A 149 -1.74 -16.01 -10.95
CA TYR A 149 -0.47 -16.69 -10.72
C TYR A 149 0.13 -16.42 -9.34
N VAL A 150 -0.56 -15.71 -8.46
CA VAL A 150 -0.09 -15.43 -7.10
C VAL A 150 0.45 -16.69 -6.42
N GLY A 151 1.58 -16.56 -5.74
CA GLY A 151 2.25 -17.66 -5.07
C GLY A 151 2.94 -18.66 -6.00
N THR A 152 3.11 -18.33 -7.30
CA THR A 152 3.86 -19.15 -8.26
C THR A 152 5.04 -18.39 -8.84
N PRO A 153 6.03 -19.09 -9.48
CA PRO A 153 7.14 -18.42 -10.18
C PRO A 153 6.72 -17.56 -11.38
N LEU A 154 5.48 -17.67 -11.83
CA LEU A 154 4.93 -16.90 -12.95
C LEU A 154 4.43 -15.52 -12.53
N ASP A 155 4.32 -15.28 -11.23
CA ASP A 155 3.89 -14.00 -10.67
C ASP A 155 5.11 -13.13 -10.32
N ALA A 156 5.19 -11.96 -10.95
CA ALA A 156 6.28 -11.01 -10.74
C ALA A 156 6.31 -10.42 -9.32
N VAL A 157 5.16 -10.39 -8.66
CA VAL A 157 4.95 -9.72 -7.36
C VAL A 157 4.84 -10.69 -6.18
N SER A 158 5.05 -11.97 -6.40
CA SER A 158 5.22 -12.98 -5.32
C SER A 158 6.70 -13.10 -4.96
N ALA A 159 7.11 -12.48 -3.86
CA ALA A 159 8.49 -12.46 -3.40
C ALA A 159 8.98 -13.84 -2.95
N GLU A 160 10.22 -14.18 -3.29
CA GLU A 160 10.85 -15.44 -2.88
C GLU A 160 11.38 -15.36 -1.44
N LYS A 161 11.42 -16.50 -0.74
CA LYS A 161 12.11 -16.59 0.53
C LYS A 161 13.58 -16.20 0.35
N GLY A 162 14.08 -15.31 1.22
CA GLY A 162 15.45 -14.82 1.14
C GLY A 162 15.68 -13.71 0.11
N GLN A 163 14.67 -13.31 -0.67
CA GLN A 163 14.76 -12.16 -1.56
C GLN A 163 14.65 -10.86 -0.75
N SER A 164 15.53 -9.89 -1.00
CA SER A 164 15.45 -8.57 -0.35
C SER A 164 14.42 -7.68 -1.03
N LEU A 165 13.78 -6.78 -0.26
CA LEU A 165 12.87 -5.77 -0.80
C LEU A 165 13.54 -4.92 -1.90
N HIS A 166 14.81 -4.54 -1.70
CA HIS A 166 15.56 -3.71 -2.64
C HIS A 166 15.84 -4.39 -3.99
N SER A 167 15.96 -5.72 -4.01
CA SER A 167 16.07 -6.49 -5.27
C SER A 167 14.72 -6.81 -5.88
N PHE A 168 13.68 -6.91 -5.05
CA PHE A 168 12.33 -7.22 -5.47
C PHE A 168 11.68 -6.05 -6.23
N ILE A 169 11.68 -4.83 -5.67
CA ILE A 169 10.98 -3.67 -6.24
C ILE A 169 11.36 -3.44 -7.72
N PRO A 170 12.65 -3.25 -8.10
CA PRO A 170 12.99 -2.99 -9.50
C PRO A 170 12.66 -4.17 -10.43
N LYS A 171 12.80 -5.41 -9.94
CA LYS A 171 12.40 -6.62 -10.69
C LYS A 171 10.90 -6.61 -10.95
N ALA A 172 10.08 -6.38 -9.91
CA ALA A 172 8.63 -6.36 -10.02
C ALA A 172 8.15 -5.31 -11.02
N ILE A 173 8.61 -4.06 -10.90
CA ILE A 173 8.25 -2.96 -11.80
C ILE A 173 8.55 -3.31 -13.27
N VAL A 174 9.76 -3.80 -13.55
CA VAL A 174 10.19 -4.11 -14.93
C VAL A 174 9.42 -5.29 -15.51
N VAL A 175 9.20 -6.35 -14.72
CA VAL A 175 8.49 -7.54 -15.22
C VAL A 175 7.02 -7.23 -15.44
N GLN A 176 6.33 -6.58 -14.50
CA GLN A 176 4.94 -6.15 -14.67
C GLN A 176 4.74 -5.29 -15.91
N TRP A 177 5.63 -4.31 -16.14
CA TRP A 177 5.57 -3.46 -17.33
C TRP A 177 5.70 -4.27 -18.62
N LYS A 178 6.64 -5.22 -18.67
CA LYS A 178 6.81 -6.10 -19.83
C LYS A 178 5.61 -7.00 -20.08
N GLU A 179 5.06 -7.60 -19.01
CA GLU A 179 3.88 -8.47 -19.09
C GLU A 179 2.65 -7.71 -19.58
N ALA A 180 2.45 -6.48 -19.11
CA ALA A 180 1.33 -5.64 -19.52
C ALA A 180 1.34 -5.32 -21.03
N TRP A 181 2.51 -5.26 -21.68
CA TRP A 181 2.63 -5.06 -23.13
C TRP A 181 2.06 -6.21 -23.96
N LYS A 182 1.76 -7.37 -23.38
CA LYS A 182 0.98 -8.42 -24.05
C LYS A 182 -0.43 -7.91 -24.44
N GLN A 183 -0.96 -6.88 -23.76
CA GLN A 183 -2.18 -6.17 -24.11
C GLN A 183 -1.88 -4.82 -24.80
N LYS A 184 -1.31 -4.91 -25.99
CA LYS A 184 -0.73 -3.78 -26.73
C LYS A 184 -1.65 -2.54 -26.81
N ASP A 185 -2.92 -2.73 -27.17
CA ASP A 185 -3.84 -1.61 -27.38
C ASP A 185 -4.14 -0.84 -26.08
N LYS A 186 -4.28 -1.55 -24.95
CA LYS A 186 -4.45 -0.91 -23.64
C LYS A 186 -3.17 -0.20 -23.23
N MET A 187 -2.02 -0.85 -23.40
CA MET A 187 -0.73 -0.26 -23.06
C MET A 187 -0.41 1.01 -23.85
N GLN A 188 -0.72 1.06 -25.14
CA GLN A 188 -0.57 2.28 -25.95
C GLN A 188 -1.40 3.42 -25.37
N ARG A 189 -2.69 3.20 -25.04
CA ARG A 189 -3.56 4.21 -24.42
C ARG A 189 -3.00 4.68 -23.08
N TYR A 190 -2.57 3.78 -22.22
CA TYR A 190 -1.99 4.10 -20.92
C TYR A 190 -0.67 4.86 -21.04
N THR A 191 0.17 4.51 -22.02
CA THR A 191 1.41 5.24 -22.29
C THR A 191 1.11 6.67 -22.72
N ILE A 192 0.11 6.89 -23.59
CA ILE A 192 -0.33 8.25 -24.00
C ILE A 192 -0.81 9.04 -22.79
N LEU A 193 -1.66 8.45 -21.93
CA LEU A 193 -2.15 9.13 -20.73
C LEU A 193 -1.02 9.51 -19.77
N ASN A 194 -0.05 8.63 -19.57
CA ASN A 194 1.12 8.90 -18.72
C ASN A 194 1.98 10.03 -19.31
N ILE A 195 2.19 10.06 -20.63
CA ILE A 195 2.92 11.14 -21.32
C ILE A 195 2.16 12.47 -21.15
N LEU A 196 0.84 12.47 -21.36
CA LEU A 196 0.02 13.68 -21.18
C LEU A 196 0.09 14.19 -19.74
N MET A 197 0.09 13.30 -18.74
CA MET A 197 0.26 13.68 -17.34
C MET A 197 1.65 14.30 -17.08
N CYS A 198 2.71 13.72 -17.61
CA CYS A 198 4.06 14.26 -17.53
C CYS A 198 4.16 15.67 -18.16
N LEU A 199 3.60 15.84 -19.37
CA LEU A 199 3.57 17.13 -20.07
C LEU A 199 2.75 18.15 -19.30
N PHE A 200 1.62 17.76 -18.71
CA PHE A 200 0.78 18.62 -17.89
C PHE A 200 1.54 19.18 -16.69
N ILE A 201 2.21 18.31 -15.92
CA ILE A 201 3.01 18.72 -14.76
C ILE A 201 4.19 19.58 -15.15
N TYR A 202 4.92 19.21 -16.22
CA TYR A 202 6.05 19.99 -16.73
C TYR A 202 5.62 21.40 -17.16
N LYS A 203 4.47 21.52 -17.84
CA LYS A 203 3.94 22.80 -18.30
C LYS A 203 3.58 23.75 -17.15
N ILE A 204 3.03 23.21 -16.04
CA ILE A 204 2.59 24.03 -14.90
C ILE A 204 3.77 24.37 -13.98
N TYR A 205 4.64 23.39 -13.69
CA TYR A 205 5.62 23.48 -12.62
C TYR A 205 7.07 23.51 -13.11
N SER A 206 7.30 23.57 -14.43
CA SER A 206 8.63 23.52 -15.03
C SER A 206 9.42 22.26 -14.61
N ILE A 207 10.73 22.28 -14.84
CA ILE A 207 11.60 21.11 -14.57
C ILE A 207 11.70 20.77 -13.08
N LYS A 208 11.69 21.79 -12.19
CA LYS A 208 11.77 21.56 -10.72
C LYS A 208 10.57 20.74 -10.24
N GLY A 209 9.35 21.20 -10.53
CA GLY A 209 8.15 20.49 -10.09
C GLY A 209 7.97 19.14 -10.78
N PHE A 210 8.39 19.01 -12.04
CA PHE A 210 8.37 17.74 -12.74
C PHE A 210 9.29 16.68 -12.09
N ILE A 211 10.50 17.05 -11.69
CA ILE A 211 11.42 16.15 -10.98
C ILE A 211 10.82 15.73 -9.62
N LEU A 212 10.28 16.68 -8.84
CA LEU A 212 9.65 16.40 -7.56
C LEU A 212 8.45 15.45 -7.71
N PHE A 213 7.64 15.65 -8.75
CA PHE A 213 6.54 14.75 -9.09
C PHE A 213 7.03 13.33 -9.40
N LEU A 214 8.09 13.18 -10.22
CA LEU A 214 8.63 11.85 -10.53
C LEU A 214 9.21 11.13 -9.30
N ILE A 215 9.85 11.86 -8.38
CA ILE A 215 10.35 11.29 -7.12
C ILE A 215 9.17 10.77 -6.29
N GLN A 216 8.11 11.54 -6.16
CA GLN A 216 6.90 11.14 -5.45
C GLN A 216 6.22 9.93 -6.10
N VAL A 217 6.10 9.91 -7.44
CA VAL A 217 5.53 8.78 -8.19
C VAL A 217 6.32 7.51 -7.92
N TYR A 218 7.65 7.57 -8.03
CA TYR A 218 8.51 6.42 -7.73
C TYR A 218 8.31 5.92 -6.28
N GLN A 219 8.21 6.84 -5.32
CA GLN A 219 7.98 6.48 -3.92
C GLN A 219 6.63 5.80 -3.72
N SER A 220 5.56 6.30 -4.35
CA SER A 220 4.23 5.67 -4.28
C SER A 220 4.23 4.26 -4.87
N ILE A 221 4.90 4.07 -6.02
CA ILE A 221 5.08 2.75 -6.64
C ILE A 221 5.89 1.83 -5.71
N ALA A 222 6.96 2.34 -5.11
CA ALA A 222 7.77 1.56 -4.18
C ALA A 222 6.98 1.08 -2.95
N TYR A 223 6.03 1.88 -2.46
CA TYR A 223 5.11 1.46 -1.38
C TYR A 223 4.13 0.37 -1.85
N LEU A 224 3.59 0.47 -3.07
CA LEU A 224 2.77 -0.59 -3.66
C LEU A 224 3.55 -1.90 -3.73
N GLU A 225 4.75 -1.86 -4.34
CA GLU A 225 5.56 -3.08 -4.49
C GLU A 225 6.05 -3.61 -3.14
N ALA A 226 6.28 -2.75 -2.16
CA ALA A 226 6.58 -3.18 -0.80
C ALA A 226 5.39 -3.86 -0.13
N SER A 227 4.15 -3.46 -0.44
CA SER A 227 2.93 -4.16 0.01
C SER A 227 2.87 -5.55 -0.64
N ASN A 228 3.01 -5.66 -1.96
CA ASN A 228 3.08 -6.95 -2.66
C ASN A 228 4.17 -7.87 -2.08
N TYR A 229 5.35 -7.30 -1.75
CA TYR A 229 6.45 -8.04 -1.16
C TYR A 229 6.07 -8.67 0.19
N ILE A 230 5.51 -7.89 1.12
CA ILE A 230 5.16 -8.39 2.45
C ILE A 230 3.95 -9.33 2.42
N GLU A 231 3.02 -9.13 1.48
CA GLU A 231 1.82 -9.94 1.30
C GLU A 231 2.14 -11.36 0.83
N HIS A 232 3.19 -11.53 0.04
CA HIS A 232 3.48 -12.80 -0.64
C HIS A 232 4.86 -13.39 -0.30
N TYR A 233 5.60 -12.79 0.63
CA TYR A 233 6.96 -13.21 0.97
C TYR A 233 7.01 -14.70 1.37
N GLY A 234 7.70 -15.50 0.54
CA GLY A 234 8.01 -16.89 0.81
C GLY A 234 6.84 -17.88 0.75
N LEU A 235 5.60 -17.43 0.57
CA LEU A 235 4.44 -18.31 0.44
C LEU A 235 4.29 -18.80 -1.00
N ARG A 236 4.12 -20.12 -1.19
CA ARG A 236 4.10 -20.74 -2.52
C ARG A 236 2.99 -21.75 -2.67
N ARG A 237 2.35 -21.74 -3.84
CA ARG A 237 1.41 -22.78 -4.30
C ARG A 237 2.18 -23.98 -4.81
N LYS A 238 1.73 -25.17 -4.46
CA LYS A 238 2.35 -26.43 -4.91
C LYS A 238 2.04 -26.68 -6.38
N LEU A 239 3.05 -27.16 -7.11
CA LEU A 239 2.84 -27.73 -8.44
C LEU A 239 2.32 -29.16 -8.27
N LEU A 240 1.16 -29.46 -8.87
CA LEU A 240 0.51 -30.75 -8.83
C LEU A 240 1.04 -31.67 -9.95
N GLU A 241 0.77 -32.99 -9.86
CA GLU A 241 1.21 -34.00 -10.84
C GLU A 241 0.70 -33.72 -12.27
N ASN A 242 -0.42 -33.02 -12.42
CA ASN A 242 -1.00 -32.61 -13.70
C ASN A 242 -0.35 -31.33 -14.28
N ASN A 243 0.78 -30.87 -13.76
CA ASN A 243 1.46 -29.63 -14.13
C ASN A 243 0.59 -28.35 -13.91
N GLN A 244 -0.41 -28.40 -13.04
CA GLN A 244 -1.16 -27.23 -12.60
C GLN A 244 -0.76 -26.87 -11.17
N TYR A 245 -0.84 -25.60 -10.83
CA TYR A 245 -0.68 -25.16 -9.45
C TYR A 245 -1.97 -25.42 -8.66
N GLU A 246 -1.84 -25.78 -7.38
CA GLU A 246 -2.99 -25.87 -6.48
C GLU A 246 -3.81 -24.59 -6.49
N GLN A 247 -5.11 -24.69 -6.15
CA GLN A 247 -5.98 -23.52 -6.11
C GLN A 247 -5.53 -22.51 -5.04
N ILE A 248 -5.80 -21.24 -5.28
CA ILE A 248 -5.55 -20.18 -4.32
C ILE A 248 -6.36 -20.47 -3.05
N SER A 249 -5.73 -20.32 -1.91
CA SER A 249 -6.33 -20.53 -0.60
C SER A 249 -5.83 -19.49 0.40
N ASP A 250 -6.42 -19.49 1.60
CA ASP A 250 -6.05 -18.58 2.68
C ASP A 250 -4.58 -18.71 3.15
N HIS A 251 -3.84 -19.71 2.66
CA HIS A 251 -2.45 -19.99 3.04
C HIS A 251 -1.41 -19.38 2.09
N HIS A 252 -1.83 -18.71 1.03
CA HIS A 252 -0.91 -18.19 -0.01
C HIS A 252 -0.67 -16.69 0.08
N SER A 253 -1.22 -16.04 1.12
CA SER A 253 -0.99 -14.61 1.40
C SER A 253 -0.90 -14.36 2.90
N TRP A 254 -0.07 -13.39 3.29
CA TRP A 254 0.00 -12.90 4.66
C TRP A 254 -1.10 -11.88 4.91
N ASN A 255 -1.85 -12.06 5.99
CA ASN A 255 -2.85 -11.11 6.45
C ASN A 255 -2.33 -10.28 7.62
N ALA A 256 -2.94 -9.13 7.90
CA ALA A 256 -2.61 -8.31 9.06
C ALA A 256 -3.87 -7.67 9.66
N PRO A 257 -4.50 -8.29 10.66
CA PRO A 257 -5.75 -7.79 11.26
C PRO A 257 -5.54 -6.61 12.22
N HIS A 258 -4.48 -5.81 12.03
CA HIS A 258 -4.18 -4.65 12.86
C HIS A 258 -5.21 -3.55 12.61
N ARG A 259 -5.83 -3.06 13.69
CA ARG A 259 -7.09 -2.31 13.59
C ARG A 259 -6.98 -1.01 12.79
N ILE A 260 -5.97 -0.18 13.07
CA ILE A 260 -5.86 1.14 12.44
C ILE A 260 -5.40 1.03 11.00
N THR A 261 -4.29 0.32 10.75
CA THR A 261 -3.76 0.18 9.39
C THR A 261 -4.66 -0.64 8.49
N ASN A 262 -5.45 -1.58 9.01
CA ASN A 262 -6.46 -2.32 8.24
C ASN A 262 -7.56 -1.37 7.70
N HIS A 263 -7.98 -0.36 8.47
CA HIS A 263 -8.94 0.63 7.99
C HIS A 263 -8.29 1.69 7.10
N LEU A 264 -7.06 2.09 7.38
CA LEU A 264 -6.28 3.01 6.56
C LEU A 264 -6.06 2.47 5.13
N LEU A 265 -5.92 1.16 4.99
CA LEU A 265 -5.74 0.47 3.70
C LEU A 265 -7.03 -0.18 3.18
N PHE A 266 -8.22 0.28 3.61
CA PHE A 266 -9.50 -0.24 3.14
C PHE A 266 -9.56 -1.77 3.18
N LYS A 267 -9.14 -2.37 4.31
CA LYS A 267 -9.07 -3.81 4.55
C LYS A 267 -8.24 -4.62 3.53
N LEU A 268 -7.39 -3.99 2.73
CA LEU A 268 -6.45 -4.71 1.86
C LEU A 268 -5.62 -5.74 2.63
N GLN A 269 -5.38 -5.51 3.92
CA GLN A 269 -4.68 -6.44 4.81
C GLN A 269 -5.42 -7.77 5.08
N ARG A 270 -6.65 -7.93 4.58
CA ARG A 270 -7.39 -9.20 4.49
C ARG A 270 -7.12 -9.86 3.14
N HIS A 271 -5.87 -9.94 2.80
CA HIS A 271 -5.37 -10.15 1.46
C HIS A 271 -5.67 -11.56 0.91
N SER A 272 -5.70 -12.56 1.78
CA SER A 272 -6.06 -13.93 1.36
C SER A 272 -7.52 -14.05 0.89
N ASP A 273 -8.47 -13.37 1.55
CA ASP A 273 -9.87 -13.36 1.14
C ASP A 273 -10.07 -12.56 -0.15
N HIS A 274 -9.31 -11.46 -0.32
CA HIS A 274 -9.28 -10.71 -1.56
C HIS A 274 -8.81 -11.55 -2.74
N HIS A 275 -7.72 -12.32 -2.61
CA HIS A 275 -7.27 -13.21 -3.69
C HIS A 275 -8.25 -14.33 -4.01
N LYS A 276 -8.97 -14.81 -3.03
CA LYS A 276 -9.98 -15.86 -3.19
C LYS A 276 -11.26 -15.34 -3.87
N TYR A 277 -11.62 -14.08 -3.59
CA TYR A 277 -12.83 -13.41 -4.08
C TYR A 277 -12.52 -11.96 -4.53
N PRO A 278 -11.83 -11.76 -5.68
CA PRO A 278 -11.33 -10.45 -6.09
C PRO A 278 -12.38 -9.34 -6.24
N SER A 279 -13.62 -9.70 -6.60
CA SER A 279 -14.73 -8.73 -6.75
C SER A 279 -15.43 -8.40 -5.44
N LYS A 280 -15.08 -9.06 -4.33
CA LYS A 280 -15.67 -8.84 -3.01
C LYS A 280 -15.31 -7.45 -2.50
N PRO A 281 -16.29 -6.57 -2.21
CA PRO A 281 -16.01 -5.22 -1.72
C PRO A 281 -15.23 -5.22 -0.40
N TYR A 282 -14.35 -4.26 -0.25
CA TYR A 282 -13.43 -4.20 0.89
C TYR A 282 -14.11 -4.25 2.27
N GLN A 283 -15.30 -3.64 2.41
CA GLN A 283 -16.03 -3.56 3.67
C GLN A 283 -16.56 -4.93 4.16
N ILE A 284 -16.65 -5.91 3.25
CA ILE A 284 -17.12 -7.26 3.57
C ILE A 284 -16.02 -8.33 3.46
N LEU A 285 -14.77 -7.94 3.21
CA LEU A 285 -13.64 -8.87 3.27
C LEU A 285 -13.54 -9.51 4.65
N GLU A 286 -13.26 -10.80 4.66
CA GLU A 286 -13.17 -11.66 5.84
C GLU A 286 -11.73 -12.02 6.16
N ILE A 287 -11.49 -12.54 7.33
CA ILE A 287 -10.20 -13.08 7.74
C ILE A 287 -10.41 -14.43 8.45
N ASP A 288 -9.67 -15.43 7.99
CA ASP A 288 -9.56 -16.69 8.72
C ASP A 288 -8.43 -16.57 9.77
N PRO A 289 -8.72 -16.73 11.07
CA PRO A 289 -7.69 -16.71 12.12
C PRO A 289 -6.59 -17.77 11.96
N ASN A 290 -6.83 -18.82 11.15
CA ASN A 290 -5.85 -19.87 10.86
C ASN A 290 -4.99 -19.56 9.62
N SER A 291 -5.27 -18.48 8.90
CA SER A 291 -4.42 -18.03 7.79
C SER A 291 -3.08 -17.48 8.28
N PRO A 292 -2.06 -17.37 7.41
CA PRO A 292 -0.81 -16.71 7.77
C PRO A 292 -1.05 -15.24 8.18
N ILE A 293 -0.55 -14.88 9.36
CA ILE A 293 -0.69 -13.51 9.90
C ILE A 293 0.69 -12.91 10.12
N LEU A 294 0.88 -11.68 9.61
CA LEU A 294 2.07 -10.89 9.85
C LEU A 294 2.19 -10.52 11.35
N PRO A 295 3.40 -10.51 11.91
CA PRO A 295 3.60 -10.16 13.32
C PRO A 295 3.37 -8.68 13.63
N CYS A 296 3.17 -7.84 12.61
CA CYS A 296 2.85 -6.41 12.71
C CYS A 296 2.01 -5.94 11.51
N GLY A 297 1.41 -4.75 11.63
CA GLY A 297 0.67 -4.13 10.52
C GLY A 297 1.56 -3.80 9.32
N TYR A 298 0.95 -3.56 8.15
CA TYR A 298 1.69 -3.35 6.90
C TYR A 298 2.71 -2.23 6.99
N LEU A 299 2.35 -1.10 7.59
CA LEU A 299 3.28 0.04 7.73
C LEU A 299 4.59 -0.37 8.42
N VAL A 300 4.50 -1.08 9.55
CA VAL A 300 5.66 -1.58 10.28
C VAL A 300 6.40 -2.67 9.52
N SER A 301 5.66 -3.57 8.86
CA SER A 301 6.25 -4.63 8.03
C SER A 301 7.10 -4.04 6.90
N ILE A 302 6.60 -3.01 6.20
CA ILE A 302 7.33 -2.30 5.14
C ILE A 302 8.57 -1.60 5.72
N MET A 303 8.47 -0.98 6.90
CA MET A 303 9.62 -0.35 7.56
C MET A 303 10.70 -1.38 7.91
N ILE A 304 10.33 -2.53 8.45
CA ILE A 304 11.28 -3.62 8.79
C ILE A 304 11.89 -4.23 7.51
N ALA A 305 11.10 -4.37 6.45
CA ALA A 305 11.55 -4.93 5.16
C ALA A 305 12.63 -4.08 4.47
N GLN A 306 12.76 -2.77 4.83
CA GLN A 306 13.90 -1.94 4.40
C GLN A 306 15.24 -2.49 4.92
N PHE A 307 15.24 -3.32 5.96
CA PHE A 307 16.42 -3.95 6.55
C PHE A 307 16.38 -5.47 6.26
N PRO A 308 16.93 -5.96 5.14
CA PRO A 308 16.73 -7.32 4.66
C PRO A 308 17.06 -8.41 5.69
N ILE A 309 18.18 -8.25 6.42
CA ILE A 309 18.59 -9.21 7.46
C ILE A 309 17.56 -9.26 8.60
N VAL A 310 17.04 -8.10 9.00
CA VAL A 310 16.03 -8.02 10.08
C VAL A 310 14.73 -8.67 9.62
N TRP A 311 14.30 -8.39 8.38
CA TRP A 311 13.10 -8.97 7.79
C TRP A 311 13.18 -10.48 7.67
N MET A 312 14.26 -11.00 7.10
CA MET A 312 14.47 -12.44 6.93
C MET A 312 14.50 -13.17 8.27
N ASN A 313 15.24 -12.64 9.26
CA ASN A 313 15.27 -13.19 10.62
C ASN A 313 13.91 -13.14 11.33
N LEU A 314 13.01 -12.26 10.92
CA LEU A 314 11.66 -12.15 11.42
C LEU A 314 10.73 -13.14 10.73
N MET A 315 10.74 -13.20 9.40
CA MET A 315 9.73 -13.85 8.59
C MET A 315 10.07 -15.27 8.16
N ASP A 316 11.34 -15.60 7.90
CA ASP A 316 11.73 -16.94 7.44
C ASP A 316 11.27 -18.08 8.36
N PRO A 317 11.37 -17.95 9.70
CA PRO A 317 10.83 -18.98 10.60
C PRO A 317 9.30 -19.12 10.51
N LEU A 318 8.59 -18.02 10.19
CA LEU A 318 7.14 -18.02 10.11
C LEU A 318 6.61 -18.65 8.80
N ILE A 319 7.39 -18.69 7.71
CA ILE A 319 6.94 -19.27 6.44
C ILE A 319 6.45 -20.72 6.62
N THR A 320 7.20 -21.51 7.37
CA THR A 320 6.83 -22.92 7.67
C THR A 320 6.16 -23.08 9.03
N GLY A 321 6.32 -22.11 9.91
CA GLY A 321 5.88 -22.16 11.31
C GLY A 321 4.79 -21.15 11.69
N TYR A 322 4.06 -20.57 10.75
CA TYR A 322 3.05 -19.53 11.04
C TYR A 322 1.94 -19.99 12.02
N LYS A 323 1.68 -21.29 12.11
CA LYS A 323 0.76 -21.89 13.09
C LYS A 323 1.36 -22.00 14.50
N SER A 324 2.66 -21.80 14.66
CA SER A 324 3.32 -21.86 15.96
C SER A 324 3.12 -20.57 16.74
N LYS A 325 2.32 -20.64 17.80
CA LYS A 325 2.09 -19.51 18.70
C LYS A 325 3.41 -19.00 19.33
N GLN A 326 4.35 -19.91 19.65
CA GLN A 326 5.64 -19.53 20.21
C GLN A 326 6.44 -18.69 19.22
N LEU A 327 6.61 -19.15 17.97
CA LEU A 327 7.36 -18.42 16.94
C LEU A 327 6.71 -17.05 16.64
N TYR A 328 5.39 -17.01 16.62
CA TYR A 328 4.66 -15.76 16.41
C TYR A 328 4.92 -14.75 17.53
N GLU A 329 4.84 -15.17 18.80
CA GLU A 329 5.12 -14.29 19.94
C GLU A 329 6.59 -13.86 20.02
N GLU A 330 7.53 -14.70 19.65
CA GLU A 330 8.94 -14.34 19.54
C GLU A 330 9.16 -13.27 18.46
N SER A 331 8.48 -13.41 17.31
CA SER A 331 8.51 -12.41 16.23
C SER A 331 7.91 -11.09 16.68
N ARG A 332 6.80 -11.10 17.41
CA ARG A 332 6.19 -9.88 17.96
C ARG A 332 7.11 -9.18 18.98
N LYS A 333 7.86 -9.91 19.80
CA LYS A 333 8.86 -9.30 20.70
C LYS A 333 9.95 -8.54 19.91
N LYS A 334 10.42 -9.12 18.78
CA LYS A 334 11.40 -8.44 17.90
C LYS A 334 10.81 -7.17 17.28
N VAL A 335 9.55 -7.23 16.82
CA VAL A 335 8.81 -6.07 16.28
C VAL A 335 8.72 -4.95 17.32
N ARG A 336 8.28 -5.24 18.54
CA ARG A 336 8.17 -4.24 19.61
C ARG A 336 9.50 -3.57 19.92
N LYS A 337 10.59 -4.35 19.94
CA LYS A 337 11.94 -3.78 20.13
C LYS A 337 12.30 -2.82 18.99
N PHE A 338 12.03 -3.20 17.74
CA PHE A 338 12.23 -2.33 16.57
C PHE A 338 11.41 -1.05 16.68
N LEU A 339 10.12 -1.14 17.02
CA LEU A 339 9.24 0.02 17.15
C LEU A 339 9.71 1.01 18.22
N VAL A 340 10.16 0.53 19.37
CA VAL A 340 10.70 1.41 20.42
C VAL A 340 11.95 2.16 19.91
N GLN A 341 12.88 1.46 19.27
CA GLN A 341 14.08 2.06 18.72
C GLN A 341 13.77 3.08 17.62
N PHE A 342 12.85 2.73 16.72
CA PHE A 342 12.41 3.62 15.66
C PHE A 342 11.67 4.84 16.21
N ALA A 343 10.78 4.67 17.20
CA ALA A 343 10.06 5.78 17.81
C ALA A 343 11.00 6.79 18.46
N ILE A 344 12.07 6.33 19.14
CA ILE A 344 13.10 7.21 19.70
C ILE A 344 13.78 7.99 18.58
N PHE A 345 14.24 7.31 17.52
CA PHE A 345 14.91 7.96 16.38
C PHE A 345 14.01 8.98 15.68
N ALA A 346 12.77 8.61 15.36
CA ALA A 346 11.81 9.49 14.72
C ALA A 346 11.42 10.69 15.60
N SER A 347 11.37 10.51 16.93
CA SER A 347 11.13 11.61 17.85
C SER A 347 12.31 12.60 17.90
N CYS A 348 13.55 12.12 17.81
CA CYS A 348 14.72 13.00 17.68
C CYS A 348 14.67 13.82 16.38
N LEU A 349 14.29 13.22 15.24
CA LEU A 349 14.15 13.96 13.98
C LEU A 349 13.02 15.00 14.06
N MET A 350 11.90 14.65 14.64
CA MET A 350 10.77 15.57 14.83
C MET A 350 11.15 16.74 15.73
N ILE A 351 11.87 16.48 16.84
CA ILE A 351 12.35 17.55 17.73
C ILE A 351 13.33 18.44 16.97
N TYR A 352 14.28 17.87 16.22
CA TYR A 352 15.22 18.66 15.40
C TYR A 352 14.49 19.62 14.47
N SER A 353 13.42 19.16 13.78
CA SER A 353 12.63 19.99 12.88
C SER A 353 11.91 21.19 13.53
N LEU A 354 11.78 21.22 14.85
CA LEU A 354 11.18 22.35 15.57
C LEU A 354 12.18 23.46 15.90
N TYR A 355 13.48 23.19 15.73
CA TYR A 355 14.56 24.13 16.04
C TYR A 355 15.31 24.60 14.79
N ASP A 356 15.07 23.98 13.64
CA ASP A 356 15.65 24.33 12.35
C ASP A 356 14.65 25.20 11.54
#